data_6702cdea7ac58055ae8b35a059558d5b
#
_entry.id   6702cdea7ac58055ae8b35a059558d5b
#
_cell.length_a   1.000
_cell.length_b   1.000
_cell.length_c   1.000
_cell.angle_alpha   90.00
_cell.angle_beta   90.00
_cell.angle_gamma   90.00
#
_symmetry.space_group_name_H-M   'P 1'
#
loop_
_entity.id
_entity.type
_entity.pdbx_description
1 polymer ?
#
loop_
_entity_poly.entity_id
_entity_poly.type
_entity_poly.pdbx_seq_one_letter_code
_entity_poly.pdbx_strand_id
1 'polypeptide(L)'
;LIVPPGSRKGIEGNLFAGAKQATLIDNYEKTMGIQQFDRMIDWGWFYFITKPLFGLMEFINGIVHNFGITILILTVIVKALFYPLANKQYESMARMKKLQPEMARIKDVYKDDPPRQQKEMFELYRKEKINPLAGCWPILLQIPVFFALYKVLFVTIDMRHAPFFGWIKDLSAPDPTSLFNLFGLLPFTPPD
;
A
#
# COMPACT_ATOMS: atom_id res chain seq x y z
N LEU A 1 -8.16 4.80 43.80
CA LEU A 1 -7.41 3.92 44.74
C LEU A 1 -7.77 4.35 46.15
N ILE A 2 -8.46 3.52 46.91
CA ILE A 2 -8.76 3.80 48.31
C ILE A 2 -7.67 3.12 49.14
N VAL A 3 -6.88 3.89 49.87
CA VAL A 3 -5.84 3.40 50.78
C VAL A 3 -6.34 3.64 52.20
N PRO A 4 -6.62 2.60 52.99
CA PRO A 4 -7.07 2.76 54.41
C PRO A 4 -5.97 3.42 55.26
N PRO A 5 -6.36 4.13 56.33
CA PRO A 5 -5.40 4.74 57.28
C PRO A 5 -4.43 3.70 57.79
N GLY A 6 -3.12 4.01 57.76
CA GLY A 6 -2.03 3.10 58.24
C GLY A 6 -1.60 2.04 57.26
N SER A 7 -2.18 1.92 56.05
CA SER A 7 -1.73 0.99 55.02
C SER A 7 -0.96 1.71 53.92
N ARG A 8 -0.07 0.95 53.23
CA ARG A 8 0.65 1.42 52.02
C ARG A 8 0.18 0.60 50.84
N LYS A 9 -0.11 1.26 49.74
CA LYS A 9 -0.44 0.62 48.44
C LYS A 9 0.52 1.12 47.38
N GLY A 10 1.31 0.23 46.82
CA GLY A 10 2.19 0.54 45.70
C GLY A 10 1.47 0.27 44.37
N ILE A 11 1.75 1.07 43.36
CA ILE A 11 1.40 0.79 41.97
C ILE A 11 2.72 0.58 41.23
N GLU A 12 2.85 -0.56 40.58
CA GLU A 12 3.95 -0.81 39.67
C GLU A 12 3.54 -0.30 38.28
N GLY A 13 4.40 0.48 37.68
CA GLY A 13 4.23 0.99 36.32
C GLY A 13 5.49 0.77 35.49
N ASN A 14 5.32 0.35 34.26
CA ASN A 14 6.42 0.19 33.32
C ASN A 14 6.42 1.37 32.34
N LEU A 15 7.60 1.94 32.10
CA LEU A 15 7.82 2.98 31.10
C LEU A 15 8.58 2.39 29.91
N PHE A 16 7.99 2.48 28.72
CA PHE A 16 8.72 2.17 27.48
C PHE A 16 9.39 3.44 26.94
N ALA A 17 10.71 3.40 26.81
CA ALA A 17 11.51 4.47 26.21
C ALA A 17 12.45 3.86 25.17
N GLY A 18 12.20 4.10 23.90
CA GLY A 18 13.02 3.55 22.82
C GLY A 18 12.39 3.71 21.44
N ALA A 19 13.09 3.20 20.42
CA ALA A 19 12.56 3.15 19.07
C ALA A 19 11.38 2.18 18.97
N LYS A 20 10.33 2.58 18.25
CA LYS A 20 9.13 1.76 18.05
C LYS A 20 9.37 0.70 16.97
N GLN A 21 10.24 -0.24 17.25
CA GLN A 21 10.47 -1.38 16.38
C GLN A 21 9.36 -2.41 16.55
N ALA A 22 8.68 -2.78 15.47
CA ALA A 22 7.46 -3.58 15.54
C ALA A 22 7.69 -4.97 16.14
N THR A 23 8.77 -5.63 15.78
CA THR A 23 9.15 -6.94 16.31
C THR A 23 9.41 -6.90 17.83
N LEU A 24 10.04 -5.83 18.32
CA LEU A 24 10.30 -5.62 19.74
C LEU A 24 9.00 -5.37 20.52
N ILE A 25 8.10 -4.55 19.97
CA ILE A 25 6.81 -4.24 20.58
C ILE A 25 5.93 -5.49 20.64
N ASP A 26 5.85 -6.27 19.56
CA ASP A 26 5.12 -7.56 19.54
C ASP A 26 5.69 -8.57 20.55
N ASN A 27 7.01 -8.54 20.75
CA ASN A 27 7.64 -9.40 21.77
C ASN A 27 7.27 -8.96 23.19
N TYR A 28 7.29 -7.66 23.49
CA TYR A 28 6.84 -7.15 24.79
C TYR A 28 5.36 -7.42 25.05
N GLU A 29 4.50 -7.30 24.04
CA GLU A 29 3.09 -7.65 24.16
C GLU A 29 2.92 -9.11 24.61
N LYS A 30 3.65 -10.04 23.99
CA LYS A 30 3.61 -11.47 24.30
C LYS A 30 4.22 -11.81 25.65
N THR A 31 5.37 -11.22 25.99
CA THR A 31 6.13 -11.59 27.20
C THR A 31 5.57 -10.94 28.46
N MET A 32 5.10 -9.71 28.38
CA MET A 32 4.55 -8.95 29.49
C MET A 32 3.03 -9.04 29.61
N GLY A 33 2.35 -9.65 28.62
CA GLY A 33 0.88 -9.74 28.60
C GLY A 33 0.17 -8.40 28.45
N ILE A 34 0.83 -7.40 27.88
CA ILE A 34 0.28 -6.06 27.67
C ILE A 34 -0.65 -6.08 26.44
N GLN A 35 -1.95 -6.03 26.68
CA GLN A 35 -2.93 -6.08 25.57
C GLN A 35 -2.82 -4.86 24.66
N GLN A 36 -2.82 -5.11 23.35
CA GLN A 36 -2.83 -4.07 22.29
C GLN A 36 -1.59 -3.15 22.31
N PHE A 37 -0.47 -3.64 22.81
CA PHE A 37 0.77 -2.86 22.83
C PHE A 37 1.31 -2.59 21.42
N ASP A 38 1.00 -3.46 20.45
CA ASP A 38 1.29 -3.30 19.03
C ASP A 38 0.66 -2.03 18.43
N ARG A 39 -0.42 -1.51 19.03
CA ARG A 39 -1.05 -0.26 18.61
C ARG A 39 -0.29 1.02 18.99
N MET A 40 0.83 0.90 19.68
CA MET A 40 1.80 1.99 19.80
C MET A 40 2.35 2.42 18.43
N ILE A 41 2.34 1.52 17.47
CA ILE A 41 2.65 1.81 16.08
C ILE A 41 1.36 2.18 15.38
N ASP A 42 1.39 3.30 14.65
CA ASP A 42 0.26 3.70 13.83
C ASP A 42 0.21 2.89 12.53
N TRP A 43 -0.49 1.76 12.56
CA TRP A 43 -0.72 0.91 11.41
C TRP A 43 -1.71 1.48 10.39
N GLY A 44 -2.39 2.57 10.71
CA GLY A 44 -3.41 3.20 9.87
C GLY A 44 -4.76 2.47 9.89
N TRP A 45 -5.68 2.95 9.05
CA TRP A 45 -7.06 2.44 8.99
C TRP A 45 -7.15 1.00 8.47
N PHE A 46 -6.19 0.58 7.68
CA PHE A 46 -6.15 -0.77 7.08
C PHE A 46 -5.26 -1.73 7.88
N TYR A 47 -5.33 -1.65 9.22
CA TYR A 47 -4.56 -2.50 10.14
C TYR A 47 -4.57 -3.98 9.73
N PHE A 48 -5.74 -4.51 9.34
CA PHE A 48 -5.93 -5.90 8.94
C PHE A 48 -5.20 -6.30 7.64
N ILE A 49 -4.75 -5.35 6.84
CA ILE A 49 -3.88 -5.55 5.67
C ILE A 49 -2.44 -5.18 6.02
N THR A 50 -2.24 -4.07 6.71
CA THR A 50 -0.92 -3.49 7.01
C THR A 50 -0.08 -4.44 7.86
N LYS A 51 -0.66 -4.98 8.96
CA LYS A 51 0.07 -5.85 9.88
C LYS A 51 0.49 -7.19 9.25
N PRO A 52 -0.36 -7.92 8.50
CA PRO A 52 0.06 -9.10 7.75
C PRO A 52 1.10 -8.82 6.66
N LEU A 53 0.98 -7.69 5.95
CA LEU A 53 1.99 -7.29 4.95
C LEU A 53 3.33 -6.98 5.60
N PHE A 54 3.34 -6.33 6.76
CA PHE A 54 4.54 -6.10 7.53
C PHE A 54 5.17 -7.45 7.96
N GLY A 55 4.39 -8.37 8.52
CA GLY A 55 4.87 -9.70 8.89
C GLY A 55 5.46 -10.48 7.72
N LEU A 56 4.82 -10.39 6.53
CA LEU A 56 5.36 -10.98 5.30
C LEU A 56 6.68 -10.33 4.88
N MET A 57 6.77 -8.99 4.98
CA MET A 57 8.00 -8.25 4.68
C MET A 57 9.14 -8.67 5.60
N GLU A 58 8.90 -8.74 6.92
CA GLU A 58 9.88 -9.20 7.91
C GLU A 58 10.31 -10.65 7.65
N PHE A 59 9.38 -11.53 7.32
CA PHE A 59 9.68 -12.92 6.96
C PHE A 59 10.61 -13.00 5.75
N ILE A 60 10.31 -12.26 4.69
CA ILE A 60 11.16 -12.22 3.48
C ILE A 60 12.53 -11.63 3.82
N ASN A 61 12.56 -10.54 4.58
CA ASN A 61 13.80 -9.89 4.98
C ASN A 61 14.69 -10.80 5.82
N GLY A 62 14.09 -11.61 6.68
CA GLY A 62 14.80 -12.64 7.45
C GLY A 62 15.50 -13.70 6.61
N ILE A 63 15.05 -13.91 5.36
CA ILE A 63 15.67 -14.85 4.41
C ILE A 63 16.71 -14.14 3.54
N VAL A 64 16.33 -12.96 2.99
CA VAL A 64 17.10 -12.25 1.95
C VAL A 64 18.17 -11.33 2.53
N HIS A 65 17.96 -10.81 3.75
CA HIS A 65 18.87 -9.89 4.46
C HIS A 65 19.18 -8.60 3.66
N ASN A 66 18.23 -8.19 2.78
CA ASN A 66 18.33 -6.96 1.99
C ASN A 66 16.94 -6.36 1.79
N PHE A 67 16.67 -5.21 2.41
CA PHE A 67 15.36 -4.57 2.37
C PHE A 67 14.92 -4.17 0.96
N GLY A 68 15.82 -3.73 0.10
CA GLY A 68 15.47 -3.38 -1.28
C GLY A 68 14.98 -4.58 -2.07
N ILE A 69 15.67 -5.72 -1.96
CA ILE A 69 15.22 -6.98 -2.58
C ILE A 69 13.91 -7.46 -1.95
N THR A 70 13.78 -7.31 -0.65
CA THR A 70 12.54 -7.65 0.09
C THR A 70 11.34 -6.89 -0.48
N ILE A 71 11.46 -5.59 -0.72
CA ILE A 71 10.40 -4.75 -1.30
C ILE A 71 10.05 -5.23 -2.72
N LEU A 72 11.05 -5.58 -3.53
CA LEU A 72 10.84 -6.12 -4.88
C LEU A 72 10.07 -7.44 -4.84
N ILE A 73 10.50 -8.38 -4.00
CA ILE A 73 9.83 -9.68 -3.84
C ILE A 73 8.39 -9.47 -3.31
N LEU A 74 8.20 -8.65 -2.30
CA LEU A 74 6.88 -8.31 -1.77
C LEU A 74 5.97 -7.74 -2.87
N THR A 75 6.51 -6.84 -3.70
CA THR A 75 5.79 -6.26 -4.83
C THR A 75 5.38 -7.34 -5.83
N VAL A 76 6.26 -8.27 -6.17
CA VAL A 76 5.95 -9.39 -7.07
C VAL A 76 4.86 -10.28 -6.49
N ILE A 77 4.93 -10.62 -5.19
CA ILE A 77 3.91 -11.44 -4.51
C ILE A 77 2.55 -10.74 -4.56
N VAL A 78 2.48 -9.46 -4.21
CA VAL A 78 1.23 -8.68 -4.26
C VAL A 78 0.69 -8.60 -5.68
N LYS A 79 1.54 -8.35 -6.69
CA LYS A 79 1.12 -8.33 -8.10
C LYS A 79 0.65 -9.70 -8.58
N ALA A 80 1.31 -10.77 -8.19
CA ALA A 80 0.90 -12.14 -8.52
C ALA A 80 -0.47 -12.48 -7.92
N LEU A 81 -0.73 -12.07 -6.67
CA LEU A 81 -2.02 -12.27 -6.02
C LEU A 81 -3.16 -11.53 -6.76
N PHE A 82 -2.89 -10.31 -7.26
CA PHE A 82 -3.86 -9.51 -8.01
C PHE A 82 -3.91 -9.81 -9.51
N TYR A 83 -3.02 -10.67 -10.01
CA TYR A 83 -2.96 -11.01 -11.44
C TYR A 83 -4.29 -11.50 -12.03
N PRO A 84 -5.04 -12.45 -11.42
CA PRO A 84 -6.31 -12.90 -11.98
C PRO A 84 -7.35 -11.78 -12.06
N LEU A 85 -7.34 -10.85 -11.12
CA LEU A 85 -8.22 -9.69 -11.14
C LEU A 85 -7.83 -8.69 -12.24
N ALA A 86 -6.53 -8.42 -12.38
CA ALA A 86 -5.99 -7.56 -13.44
C ALA A 86 -6.30 -8.12 -14.83
N ASN A 87 -6.18 -9.44 -15.02
CA ASN A 87 -6.49 -10.09 -16.29
C ASN A 87 -7.97 -9.90 -16.69
N LYS A 88 -8.91 -10.08 -15.75
CA LYS A 88 -10.34 -9.80 -15.97
C LYS A 88 -10.62 -8.34 -16.31
N GLN A 89 -9.87 -7.41 -15.71
CA GLN A 89 -9.95 -5.98 -16.03
C GLN A 89 -9.52 -5.70 -17.47
N TYR A 90 -8.37 -6.23 -17.88
CA TYR A 90 -7.87 -6.06 -19.26
C TYR A 90 -8.83 -6.65 -20.28
N GLU A 91 -9.43 -7.81 -19.99
CA GLU A 91 -10.45 -8.42 -20.85
C GLU A 91 -11.68 -7.52 -20.98
N SER A 92 -12.18 -6.97 -19.86
CA SER A 92 -13.31 -6.04 -19.85
C SER A 92 -13.00 -4.75 -20.63
N MET A 93 -11.80 -4.19 -20.45
CA MET A 93 -11.34 -3.02 -21.19
C MET A 93 -11.22 -3.31 -22.70
N ALA A 94 -10.71 -4.48 -23.07
CA ALA A 94 -10.62 -4.87 -24.48
C ALA A 94 -11.99 -5.02 -25.13
N ARG A 95 -12.98 -5.56 -24.42
CA ARG A 95 -14.38 -5.62 -24.89
C ARG A 95 -14.97 -4.22 -25.06
N MET A 96 -14.76 -3.33 -24.07
CA MET A 96 -15.23 -1.95 -24.14
C MET A 96 -14.59 -1.18 -25.31
N LYS A 97 -13.30 -1.42 -25.58
CA LYS A 97 -12.60 -0.80 -26.70
C LYS A 97 -13.21 -1.19 -28.07
N LYS A 98 -13.72 -2.42 -28.20
CA LYS A 98 -14.41 -2.87 -29.43
C LYS A 98 -15.72 -2.13 -29.65
N LEU A 99 -16.38 -1.64 -28.59
CA LEU A 99 -17.63 -0.89 -28.68
C LEU A 99 -17.44 0.62 -28.91
N GLN A 100 -16.21 1.12 -28.86
CA GLN A 100 -15.93 2.54 -29.08
C GLN A 100 -16.58 3.14 -30.34
N PRO A 101 -16.55 2.46 -31.52
CA PRO A 101 -17.17 3.00 -32.72
C PRO A 101 -18.71 3.13 -32.58
N GLU A 102 -19.38 2.16 -31.94
CA GLU A 102 -20.83 2.25 -31.71
C GLU A 102 -21.18 3.32 -30.66
N MET A 103 -20.38 3.45 -29.64
CA MET A 103 -20.50 4.49 -28.63
C MET A 103 -20.35 5.89 -29.27
N ALA A 104 -19.39 6.06 -30.18
CA ALA A 104 -19.20 7.30 -30.94
C ALA A 104 -20.42 7.60 -31.77
N ARG A 105 -20.95 6.61 -32.49
CA ARG A 105 -22.19 6.75 -33.28
C ARG A 105 -23.40 7.19 -32.45
N ILE A 106 -23.61 6.59 -31.28
CA ILE A 106 -24.68 6.97 -30.35
C ILE A 106 -24.49 8.43 -29.89
N LYS A 107 -23.26 8.83 -29.58
CA LYS A 107 -22.97 10.22 -29.19
C LYS A 107 -23.25 11.22 -30.31
N ASP A 108 -22.94 10.87 -31.53
CA ASP A 108 -23.17 11.75 -32.67
C ASP A 108 -24.67 11.84 -33.03
N VAL A 109 -25.41 10.72 -33.02
CA VAL A 109 -26.83 10.66 -33.34
C VAL A 109 -27.71 11.39 -32.31
N TYR A 110 -27.37 11.26 -31.03
CA TYR A 110 -28.15 11.86 -29.93
C TYR A 110 -27.44 13.04 -29.28
N LYS A 111 -26.68 13.81 -30.05
CA LYS A 111 -25.90 14.96 -29.55
C LYS A 111 -26.75 16.01 -28.85
N ASP A 112 -27.98 16.23 -29.36
CA ASP A 112 -28.89 17.24 -28.85
C ASP A 112 -29.90 16.72 -27.81
N ASP A 113 -29.84 15.41 -27.47
CA ASP A 113 -30.73 14.77 -26.49
C ASP A 113 -29.91 13.92 -25.49
N PRO A 114 -29.29 14.55 -24.47
CA PRO A 114 -28.46 13.87 -23.49
C PRO A 114 -29.17 12.73 -22.71
N PRO A 115 -30.47 12.86 -22.31
CA PRO A 115 -31.17 11.77 -21.63
C PRO A 115 -31.32 10.52 -22.53
N ARG A 116 -31.62 10.71 -23.80
CA ARG A 116 -31.75 9.61 -24.74
C ARG A 116 -30.42 9.00 -25.11
N GLN A 117 -29.38 9.81 -25.25
CA GLN A 117 -28.01 9.35 -25.44
C GLN A 117 -27.57 8.40 -24.31
N GLN A 118 -27.84 8.79 -23.04
CA GLN A 118 -27.51 7.99 -21.90
C GLN A 118 -28.30 6.66 -21.87
N LYS A 119 -29.57 6.69 -22.21
CA LYS A 119 -30.41 5.49 -22.29
C LYS A 119 -29.89 4.50 -23.32
N GLU A 120 -29.64 4.95 -24.56
CA GLU A 120 -29.10 4.11 -25.63
C GLU A 120 -27.71 3.53 -25.26
N MET A 121 -26.87 4.32 -24.59
CA MET A 121 -25.58 3.87 -24.11
C MET A 121 -25.74 2.72 -23.07
N PHE A 122 -26.68 2.84 -22.13
CA PHE A 122 -26.97 1.77 -21.17
C PHE A 122 -27.55 0.54 -21.84
N GLU A 123 -28.42 0.70 -22.84
CA GLU A 123 -28.97 -0.42 -23.62
C GLU A 123 -27.87 -1.15 -24.40
N LEU A 124 -26.92 -0.41 -24.99
CA LEU A 124 -25.75 -1.00 -25.64
C LEU A 124 -24.91 -1.85 -24.66
N TYR A 125 -24.60 -1.31 -23.48
CA TYR A 125 -23.85 -2.07 -22.45
C TYR A 125 -24.60 -3.32 -22.00
N ARG A 126 -25.92 -3.21 -21.87
CA ARG A 126 -26.79 -4.34 -21.47
C ARG A 126 -26.85 -5.41 -22.55
N LYS A 127 -27.01 -5.01 -23.83
CA LYS A 127 -27.02 -5.89 -24.98
C LYS A 127 -25.72 -6.69 -25.10
N GLU A 128 -24.61 -6.01 -24.99
CA GLU A 128 -23.26 -6.59 -25.08
C GLU A 128 -22.79 -7.26 -23.77
N LYS A 129 -23.63 -7.28 -22.71
CA LYS A 129 -23.33 -7.84 -21.39
C LYS A 129 -22.03 -7.30 -20.81
N ILE A 130 -21.73 -6.02 -21.05
CA ILE A 130 -20.55 -5.33 -20.53
C ILE A 130 -20.94 -4.50 -19.32
N ASN A 131 -20.23 -4.69 -18.23
CA ASN A 131 -20.38 -3.83 -17.06
C ASN A 131 -19.28 -2.74 -17.10
N PRO A 132 -19.64 -1.46 -17.28
CA PRO A 132 -18.66 -0.37 -17.31
C PRO A 132 -17.90 -0.23 -15.98
N LEU A 133 -18.51 -0.63 -14.87
CA LEU A 133 -17.87 -0.60 -13.55
C LEU A 133 -16.83 -1.72 -13.34
N ALA A 134 -16.84 -2.77 -14.17
CA ALA A 134 -15.86 -3.85 -14.06
C ALA A 134 -14.43 -3.38 -14.38
N GLY A 135 -14.27 -2.31 -15.16
CA GLY A 135 -12.98 -1.72 -15.48
C GLY A 135 -12.34 -0.93 -14.33
N CYS A 136 -13.14 -0.33 -13.43
CA CYS A 136 -12.64 0.48 -12.32
C CYS A 136 -12.56 -0.29 -11.00
N TRP A 137 -13.20 -1.45 -10.86
CA TRP A 137 -13.22 -2.25 -9.63
C TRP A 137 -11.83 -2.59 -9.08
N PRO A 138 -10.84 -2.99 -9.92
CA PRO A 138 -9.49 -3.26 -9.43
C PRO A 138 -8.80 -2.04 -8.84
N ILE A 139 -9.10 -0.84 -9.32
CA ILE A 139 -8.57 0.40 -8.76
C ILE A 139 -9.08 0.59 -7.32
N LEU A 140 -10.37 0.38 -7.08
CA LEU A 140 -10.96 0.48 -5.74
C LEU A 140 -10.33 -0.52 -4.75
N LEU A 141 -10.02 -1.73 -5.22
CA LEU A 141 -9.36 -2.73 -4.39
C LEU A 141 -7.86 -2.43 -4.20
N GLN A 142 -7.23 -1.82 -5.19
CA GLN A 142 -5.81 -1.46 -5.14
C GLN A 142 -5.52 -0.32 -4.15
N ILE A 143 -6.47 0.63 -3.97
CA ILE A 143 -6.28 1.79 -3.09
C ILE A 143 -5.95 1.36 -1.64
N PRO A 144 -6.73 0.50 -0.96
CA PRO A 144 -6.40 0.02 0.38
C PRO A 144 -5.05 -0.68 0.47
N VAL A 145 -4.70 -1.47 -0.56
CA VAL A 145 -3.42 -2.18 -0.62
C VAL A 145 -2.25 -1.20 -0.78
N PHE A 146 -2.42 -0.18 -1.61
CA PHE A 146 -1.42 0.87 -1.78
C PHE A 146 -1.17 1.63 -0.47
N PHE A 147 -2.25 2.05 0.22
CA PHE A 147 -2.13 2.71 1.51
C PHE A 147 -1.50 1.79 2.58
N ALA A 148 -1.83 0.50 2.58
CA ALA A 148 -1.21 -0.46 3.49
C ALA A 148 0.29 -0.62 3.21
N LEU A 149 0.70 -0.75 1.95
CA LEU A 149 2.12 -0.80 1.56
C LEU A 149 2.86 0.49 1.93
N TYR A 150 2.27 1.65 1.64
CA TYR A 150 2.82 2.94 2.07
C TYR A 150 3.04 2.97 3.58
N LYS A 151 2.02 2.55 4.36
CA LYS A 151 2.11 2.53 5.82
C LYS A 151 3.17 1.56 6.32
N VAL A 152 3.27 0.35 5.74
CA VAL A 152 4.32 -0.62 6.07
C VAL A 152 5.70 0.01 5.89
N LEU A 153 5.96 0.60 4.74
CA LEU A 153 7.25 1.24 4.46
C LEU A 153 7.53 2.42 5.39
N PHE A 154 6.49 3.21 5.70
CA PHE A 154 6.62 4.37 6.58
C PHE A 154 6.92 4.01 8.04
N VAL A 155 6.31 2.93 8.56
CA VAL A 155 6.53 2.52 9.97
C VAL A 155 7.75 1.63 10.17
N THR A 156 8.33 1.08 9.10
CA THR A 156 9.50 0.21 9.18
C THR A 156 10.76 1.02 9.45
N ILE A 157 11.17 1.02 10.71
CA ILE A 157 12.41 1.72 11.14
C ILE A 157 13.67 1.00 10.65
N ASP A 158 13.58 -0.30 10.38
CA ASP A 158 14.69 -1.17 9.96
C ASP A 158 15.18 -0.85 8.53
N MET A 159 14.43 -0.05 7.76
CA MET A 159 14.88 0.48 6.46
C MET A 159 15.89 1.63 6.60
N ARG A 160 15.98 2.24 7.79
CA ARG A 160 16.91 3.35 8.02
C ARG A 160 18.35 2.86 7.90
N HIS A 161 19.13 3.50 7.02
CA HIS A 161 20.51 3.14 6.71
C HIS A 161 20.68 1.72 6.13
N ALA A 162 19.59 1.10 5.66
CA ALA A 162 19.66 -0.20 4.99
C ALA A 162 20.18 -0.04 3.56
N PRO A 163 21.25 -0.72 3.18
CA PRO A 163 21.77 -0.67 1.82
C PRO A 163 20.93 -1.52 0.86
N PHE A 164 20.90 -1.11 -0.42
CA PHE A 164 20.36 -1.96 -1.48
C PHE A 164 21.51 -2.59 -2.27
N PHE A 165 21.84 -2.02 -3.43
CA PHE A 165 23.07 -2.35 -4.16
C PHE A 165 23.46 -1.19 -5.10
N GLY A 166 24.68 -1.24 -5.65
CA GLY A 166 25.20 -0.20 -6.52
C GLY A 166 25.42 1.11 -5.78
N TRP A 167 24.81 2.18 -6.25
CA TRP A 167 24.93 3.51 -5.66
C TRP A 167 23.94 3.78 -4.52
N ILE A 168 22.90 2.96 -4.37
CA ILE A 168 21.88 3.10 -3.32
C ILE A 168 22.44 2.48 -2.03
N LYS A 169 23.06 3.33 -1.21
CA LYS A 169 23.67 2.91 0.06
C LYS A 169 22.73 3.02 1.26
N ASP A 170 21.65 3.81 1.13
CA ASP A 170 20.67 4.04 2.18
C ASP A 170 19.29 4.22 1.54
N LEU A 171 18.36 3.32 1.84
CA LEU A 171 16.99 3.36 1.33
C LEU A 171 16.14 4.49 1.95
N SER A 172 16.61 5.09 3.05
CA SER A 172 15.93 6.19 3.73
C SER A 172 16.48 7.58 3.36
N ALA A 173 17.60 7.63 2.63
CA ALA A 173 18.20 8.88 2.17
C ALA A 173 17.70 9.28 0.77
N PRO A 174 17.64 10.57 0.46
CA PRO A 174 17.39 11.03 -0.90
C PRO A 174 18.40 10.45 -1.88
N ASP A 175 17.94 10.08 -3.08
CA ASP A 175 18.84 9.56 -4.12
C ASP A 175 19.77 10.70 -4.62
N PRO A 176 21.10 10.54 -4.51
CA PRO A 176 22.04 11.53 -5.03
C PRO A 176 22.04 11.61 -6.56
N THR A 177 21.42 10.63 -7.23
CA THR A 177 21.33 10.57 -8.69
C THR A 177 19.97 11.06 -9.19
N SER A 178 19.97 12.01 -10.12
CA SER A 178 18.74 12.49 -10.77
C SER A 178 18.99 12.73 -12.26
N LEU A 179 17.89 12.84 -13.03
CA LEU A 179 17.98 13.24 -14.44
C LEU A 179 18.63 14.61 -14.61
N PHE A 180 18.44 15.52 -13.64
CA PHE A 180 18.98 16.89 -13.70
C PHE A 180 20.49 16.95 -13.49
N ASN A 181 21.06 16.04 -12.73
CA ASN A 181 22.51 15.96 -12.53
C ASN A 181 23.17 14.88 -13.41
N LEU A 182 22.50 14.43 -14.48
CA LEU A 182 22.94 13.39 -15.39
C LEU A 182 23.40 12.12 -14.64
N PHE A 183 22.55 11.64 -13.74
CA PHE A 183 22.84 10.45 -12.92
C PHE A 183 24.11 10.56 -12.07
N GLY A 184 24.38 11.76 -11.54
CA GLY A 184 25.54 12.03 -10.70
C GLY A 184 26.82 12.41 -11.44
N LEU A 185 26.77 12.60 -12.76
CA LEU A 185 27.92 13.08 -13.55
C LEU A 185 28.21 14.56 -13.32
N LEU A 186 27.19 15.35 -12.97
CA LEU A 186 27.35 16.77 -12.63
C LEU A 186 27.43 16.93 -11.10
N PRO A 187 28.41 17.70 -10.59
CA PRO A 187 28.63 17.87 -9.15
C PRO A 187 27.68 18.90 -8.53
N PHE A 188 26.37 18.76 -8.77
CA PHE A 188 25.40 19.59 -8.10
C PHE A 188 24.23 18.74 -7.58
N THR A 189 23.71 19.11 -6.41
CA THR A 189 22.49 18.50 -5.85
C THR A 189 21.31 19.32 -6.37
N PRO A 190 20.34 18.67 -7.06
CA PRO A 190 19.13 19.36 -7.45
C PRO A 190 18.37 19.84 -6.20
N PRO A 191 17.68 20.98 -6.24
CA PRO A 191 16.81 21.41 -5.16
C PRO A 191 15.68 20.39 -4.96
N ASP A 192 15.33 20.14 -3.69
CA ASP A 192 14.24 19.27 -3.26
C ASP A 192 12.87 19.77 -3.77
#